data_6e0571ea4816e5070eb6e3471e33dc69
#
_entry.id   6e0571ea4816e5070eb6e3471e33dc69
#
_cell.length_a   1.000
_cell.length_b   1.000
_cell.length_c   1.000
_cell.angle_alpha   90.00
_cell.angle_beta   90.00
_cell.angle_gamma   90.00
#
_symmetry.space_group_name_H-M   'P 1'
#
loop_
_entity.id
_entity.type
_entity.pdbx_description
1 polymer ?
#
loop_
_entity_poly.entity_id
_entity_poly.type
_entity_poly.pdbx_seq_one_letter_code
_entity_poly.pdbx_strand_id
1 'polypeptide(L)'
;SLVGSEMCIRDRLQVAKIENNRILQCIEALKIQKPGFFSLRKSKKEYREKNKMYSEQLQSSITNESLINGKLIEVERQIQCFQVEIEKIISKSKDEQVAFTKWKQNESLEIECLETKVEKIQEKLSGIEINNLQLESDYETLQLSNPWFDIEYRRLQSQLFVKAMEVRKQFLYENVKNIKAAYIIWSKQKDYIERKNIIAEAWNWINLTIPVIGSTFASFSRMCANMGKETIGHLFIDEAGQALPQASVGAIFRSKYVMAVGDPSQIKPVLTLDANILNMLGKYYGVSQKYLSESASTQTLIDEISQYGFYKDNSKEKWIGIPLWVHRRCKNPMFDIANKISYGGNMVQGEKKDGVCEWYDIEGYALDKYVAEQGEFLTNKIKNMIVENPDIINKQKKDIIYVISPFKNVAYQLSKELNKIEFTRYDKKGKPTNIGTVHTFQGKEAPIVFFVLGADKKCIGAANWAVGTDNPNIMNVAVTRAKEEFYIIGDKEMYLSLNSDVINDTCKIIEKHNMNTSL
;
A
#
# COMPACT_ATOMS: atom_id res chain seq x y z
N SER A 1 -1.02 -6.53 45.21
CA SER A 1 -1.93 -5.38 45.03
C SER A 1 -1.48 -4.22 45.92
N LEU A 2 -1.52 -2.97 45.47
CA LEU A 2 -1.11 -1.80 46.21
C LEU A 2 -1.93 -1.59 47.50
N VAL A 3 -3.22 -1.93 47.47
CA VAL A 3 -4.11 -1.88 48.63
C VAL A 3 -3.68 -2.86 49.73
N GLY A 4 -3.25 -4.07 49.37
CA GLY A 4 -2.67 -5.03 50.32
C GLY A 4 -1.34 -4.52 50.90
N SER A 5 -0.53 -3.82 50.13
CA SER A 5 0.70 -3.19 50.58
C SER A 5 0.43 -2.02 51.54
N GLU A 6 -0.57 -1.22 51.30
CA GLU A 6 -1.01 -0.11 52.17
C GLU A 6 -1.41 -0.63 53.54
N MET A 7 -2.27 -1.65 53.59
CA MET A 7 -2.71 -2.25 54.84
C MET A 7 -1.52 -2.81 55.65
N CYS A 8 -0.61 -3.55 55.02
CA CYS A 8 0.58 -4.08 55.66
C CYS A 8 1.52 -2.97 56.19
N ILE A 9 1.64 -1.84 55.50
CA ILE A 9 2.43 -0.70 55.92
C ILE A 9 1.76 0.03 57.11
N ARG A 10 0.44 0.20 57.10
CA ARG A 10 -0.33 0.75 58.21
C ARG A 10 -0.17 -0.07 59.48
N ASP A 11 -0.25 -1.39 59.39
CA ASP A 11 -0.03 -2.30 60.53
C ASP A 11 1.38 -2.15 61.09
N ARG A 12 2.42 -2.11 60.25
CA ARG A 12 3.80 -1.87 60.64
C ARG A 12 4.01 -0.52 61.28
N LEU A 13 3.35 0.52 60.78
CA LEU A 13 3.39 1.86 61.37
C LEU A 13 2.79 1.85 62.78
N GLN A 14 1.66 1.15 62.97
CA GLN A 14 1.04 1.01 64.28
C GLN A 14 1.96 0.27 65.29
N VAL A 15 2.61 -0.82 64.85
CA VAL A 15 3.61 -1.51 65.67
C VAL A 15 4.77 -0.59 66.05
N ALA A 16 5.31 0.18 65.11
CA ALA A 16 6.39 1.15 65.38
C ALA A 16 5.96 2.24 66.40
N LYS A 17 4.74 2.72 66.31
CA LYS A 17 4.20 3.69 67.29
C LYS A 17 4.06 3.10 68.70
N ILE A 18 3.62 1.87 68.81
CA ILE A 18 3.52 1.15 70.10
C ILE A 18 4.91 0.98 70.72
N GLU A 19 5.90 0.61 69.91
CA GLU A 19 7.30 0.43 70.37
C GLU A 19 7.90 1.78 70.81
N ASN A 20 7.67 2.88 70.10
CA ASN A 20 8.08 4.22 70.51
C ASN A 20 7.49 4.60 71.87
N ASN A 21 6.18 4.37 72.07
CA ASN A 21 5.51 4.64 73.33
C ASN A 21 6.10 3.80 74.50
N ARG A 22 6.40 2.53 74.23
CA ARG A 22 7.04 1.63 75.21
C ARG A 22 8.41 2.12 75.65
N ILE A 23 9.24 2.53 74.68
CA ILE A 23 10.58 3.06 74.99
C ILE A 23 10.46 4.38 75.76
N LEU A 24 9.50 5.26 75.40
CA LEU A 24 9.20 6.50 76.15
C LEU A 24 8.82 6.22 77.62
N GLN A 25 7.96 5.22 77.86
CA GLN A 25 7.58 4.80 79.19
C GLN A 25 8.80 4.30 79.99
N CYS A 26 9.70 3.53 79.33
CA CYS A 26 10.96 3.11 79.98
C CYS A 26 11.87 4.27 80.34
N ILE A 27 11.95 5.29 79.47
CA ILE A 27 12.72 6.53 79.77
C ILE A 27 12.11 7.30 80.96
N GLU A 28 10.78 7.40 80.99
CA GLU A 28 10.08 8.06 82.10
C GLU A 28 10.27 7.34 83.42
N ALA A 29 10.11 6.01 83.40
CA ALA A 29 10.39 5.17 84.60
C ALA A 29 11.82 5.31 85.05
N LEU A 30 12.80 5.37 84.13
CA LEU A 30 14.20 5.56 84.44
C LEU A 30 14.45 6.98 85.02
N LYS A 31 13.75 8.02 84.61
CA LYS A 31 13.83 9.39 85.17
C LYS A 31 13.47 9.40 86.68
N ILE A 32 12.43 8.64 87.07
CA ILE A 32 11.99 8.52 88.44
C ILE A 32 13.08 7.88 89.32
N GLN A 33 13.89 6.93 88.75
CA GLN A 33 14.99 6.24 89.43
C GLN A 33 16.32 7.01 89.38
N LYS A 34 16.31 8.30 89.02
CA LYS A 34 17.50 9.12 88.85
C LYS A 34 18.27 9.18 90.18
N PRO A 35 19.57 8.77 90.23
CA PRO A 35 20.40 8.77 91.48
C PRO A 35 20.61 10.18 92.00
N GLY A 36 20.34 10.36 93.29
CA GLY A 36 20.59 11.64 94.02
C GLY A 36 22.05 12.08 94.00
N PHE A 37 22.27 13.33 94.46
CA PHE A 37 23.62 13.92 94.43
C PHE A 37 24.68 13.12 95.20
N PHE A 38 24.33 12.43 96.29
CA PHE A 38 25.23 11.62 97.12
C PHE A 38 25.28 10.13 96.75
N SER A 39 24.68 9.70 95.68
CA SER A 39 24.64 8.29 95.25
C SER A 39 26.04 7.78 94.80
N LEU A 40 26.32 6.45 95.01
CA LEU A 40 27.54 5.82 94.59
C LEU A 40 27.87 6.05 93.11
N ARG A 41 29.14 6.21 92.83
CA ARG A 41 29.64 6.50 91.46
C ARG A 41 29.22 5.43 90.45
N LYS A 42 29.06 4.18 90.90
CA LYS A 42 28.60 3.04 90.08
C LYS A 42 27.15 3.18 89.65
N SER A 43 26.25 3.53 90.54
CA SER A 43 24.82 3.73 90.21
C SER A 43 24.55 4.96 89.26
N LYS A 44 25.40 5.98 89.40
CA LYS A 44 25.33 7.15 88.42
C LYS A 44 25.81 6.75 87.03
N LYS A 45 26.79 5.82 86.94
CA LYS A 45 27.29 5.31 85.66
C LYS A 45 26.28 4.42 85.02
N GLU A 46 25.69 3.48 85.72
CA GLU A 46 24.62 2.59 85.21
C GLU A 46 23.39 3.36 84.77
N TYR A 47 22.99 4.38 85.49
CA TYR A 47 21.89 5.26 85.05
C TYR A 47 22.20 5.98 83.75
N ARG A 48 23.39 6.55 83.59
CA ARG A 48 23.80 7.23 82.35
C ARG A 48 23.87 6.28 81.16
N GLU A 49 24.37 5.08 81.36
CA GLU A 49 24.46 4.04 80.31
C GLU A 49 23.04 3.64 79.85
N LYS A 50 22.15 3.33 80.79
CA LYS A 50 20.76 2.99 80.48
C LYS A 50 20.01 4.14 79.81
N ASN A 51 20.19 5.35 80.30
CA ASN A 51 19.55 6.51 79.68
C ASN A 51 20.04 6.78 78.24
N LYS A 52 21.33 6.59 78.00
CA LYS A 52 21.96 6.69 76.71
C LYS A 52 21.39 5.60 75.75
N MET A 53 21.37 4.34 76.25
CA MET A 53 20.83 3.21 75.50
C MET A 53 19.39 3.41 75.09
N TYR A 54 18.49 3.82 76.00
CA TYR A 54 17.10 4.06 75.68
C TYR A 54 16.91 5.27 74.75
N SER A 55 17.75 6.32 74.90
CA SER A 55 17.71 7.49 73.99
C SER A 55 18.11 7.11 72.58
N GLU A 56 19.14 6.28 72.43
CA GLU A 56 19.58 5.77 71.13
C GLU A 56 18.54 4.83 70.49
N GLN A 57 17.92 3.96 71.29
CA GLN A 57 16.82 3.10 70.86
C GLN A 57 15.60 3.93 70.43
N LEU A 58 15.24 4.96 71.16
CA LEU A 58 14.12 5.87 70.81
C LEU A 58 14.42 6.56 69.49
N GLN A 59 15.62 7.09 69.31
CA GLN A 59 16.04 7.78 68.06
C GLN A 59 15.95 6.83 66.85
N SER A 60 16.44 5.61 67.01
CA SER A 60 16.36 4.61 65.96
C SER A 60 14.91 4.21 65.62
N SER A 61 14.06 4.06 66.65
CA SER A 61 12.65 3.70 66.47
C SER A 61 11.83 4.84 65.85
N ILE A 62 12.09 6.08 66.23
CA ILE A 62 11.46 7.30 65.58
C ILE A 62 11.90 7.40 64.12
N THR A 63 13.18 7.13 63.83
CA THR A 63 13.66 7.12 62.44
C THR A 63 12.97 6.03 61.61
N ASN A 64 12.77 4.85 62.19
CA ASN A 64 12.05 3.74 61.54
C ASN A 64 10.56 4.09 61.31
N GLU A 65 9.89 4.67 62.31
CA GLU A 65 8.50 5.18 62.17
C GLU A 65 8.38 6.21 61.02
N SER A 66 9.30 7.14 60.97
CA SER A 66 9.33 8.17 59.90
C SER A 66 9.53 7.55 58.52
N LEU A 67 10.42 6.53 58.40
CA LEU A 67 10.65 5.80 57.14
C LEU A 67 9.39 5.02 56.67
N ILE A 68 8.72 4.36 57.63
CA ILE A 68 7.50 3.60 57.31
C ILE A 68 6.38 4.57 56.93
N ASN A 69 6.24 5.70 57.61
CA ASN A 69 5.24 6.73 57.30
C ASN A 69 5.50 7.33 55.92
N GLY A 70 6.75 7.61 55.55
CA GLY A 70 7.12 8.05 54.19
C GLY A 70 6.71 7.07 53.10
N LYS A 71 6.91 5.76 53.36
CA LYS A 71 6.45 4.71 52.44
C LYS A 71 4.93 4.64 52.33
N LEU A 72 4.20 4.88 53.42
CA LEU A 72 2.75 4.90 53.40
C LEU A 72 2.23 6.06 52.54
N ILE A 73 2.76 7.24 52.73
CA ILE A 73 2.37 8.43 51.92
C ILE A 73 2.60 8.21 50.43
N GLU A 74 3.73 7.58 50.08
CA GLU A 74 4.03 7.28 48.67
C GLU A 74 3.06 6.24 48.06
N VAL A 75 2.71 5.20 48.81
CA VAL A 75 1.73 4.20 48.36
C VAL A 75 0.32 4.83 48.22
N GLU A 76 -0.09 5.64 49.20
CA GLU A 76 -1.36 6.37 49.14
C GLU A 76 -1.42 7.31 47.93
N ARG A 77 -0.32 8.00 47.61
CA ARG A 77 -0.21 8.83 46.41
C ARG A 77 -0.35 8.03 45.13
N GLN A 78 0.26 6.85 45.06
CA GLN A 78 0.14 5.95 43.90
C GLN A 78 -1.29 5.45 43.73
N ILE A 79 -1.95 5.04 44.79
CA ILE A 79 -3.35 4.61 44.77
C ILE A 79 -4.24 5.72 44.24
N GLN A 80 -4.03 6.94 44.70
CA GLN A 80 -4.80 8.10 44.25
C GLN A 80 -4.59 8.41 42.76
N CYS A 81 -3.34 8.30 42.27
CA CYS A 81 -3.05 8.41 40.84
C CYS A 81 -3.82 7.36 40.02
N PHE A 82 -3.78 6.10 40.43
CA PHE A 82 -4.50 5.04 39.71
C PHE A 82 -6.02 5.21 39.76
N GLN A 83 -6.57 5.72 40.86
CA GLN A 83 -7.99 6.02 40.93
C GLN A 83 -8.41 7.06 39.89
N VAL A 84 -7.61 8.12 39.74
CA VAL A 84 -7.86 9.18 38.71
C VAL A 84 -7.74 8.60 37.30
N GLU A 85 -6.77 7.71 37.05
CA GLU A 85 -6.65 7.05 35.74
C GLU A 85 -7.84 6.14 35.44
N ILE A 86 -8.28 5.36 36.43
CA ILE A 86 -9.46 4.50 36.29
C ILE A 86 -10.72 5.34 35.97
N GLU A 87 -10.91 6.45 36.66
CA GLU A 87 -12.05 7.35 36.38
C GLU A 87 -12.02 7.91 34.97
N LYS A 88 -10.82 8.30 34.48
CA LYS A 88 -10.64 8.74 33.08
C LYS A 88 -10.97 7.64 32.07
N ILE A 89 -10.52 6.42 32.33
CA ILE A 89 -10.79 5.26 31.45
C ILE A 89 -12.29 4.95 31.44
N ILE A 90 -12.95 4.97 32.60
CA ILE A 90 -14.39 4.74 32.72
C ILE A 90 -15.18 5.83 31.97
N SER A 91 -14.78 7.10 32.13
CA SER A 91 -15.42 8.21 31.39
C SER A 91 -15.27 8.03 29.88
N LYS A 92 -14.05 7.76 29.41
CA LYS A 92 -13.78 7.55 27.99
C LYS A 92 -14.58 6.36 27.44
N SER A 93 -14.64 5.25 28.19
CA SER A 93 -15.43 4.07 27.78
C SER A 93 -16.93 4.37 27.66
N LYS A 94 -17.47 5.21 28.56
CA LYS A 94 -18.87 5.66 28.48
C LYS A 94 -19.12 6.52 27.24
N ASP A 95 -18.20 7.44 26.95
CA ASP A 95 -18.31 8.32 25.77
C ASP A 95 -18.26 7.49 24.47
N GLU A 96 -17.35 6.52 24.41
CA GLU A 96 -17.25 5.59 23.28
C GLU A 96 -18.51 4.73 23.13
N GLN A 97 -19.10 4.28 24.22
CA GLN A 97 -20.34 3.50 24.20
C GLN A 97 -21.54 4.31 23.72
N VAL A 98 -21.62 5.59 24.11
CA VAL A 98 -22.63 6.52 23.61
C VAL A 98 -22.44 6.79 22.11
N ALA A 99 -21.19 7.04 21.69
CA ALA A 99 -20.86 7.25 20.29
C ALA A 99 -21.20 6.01 19.43
N PHE A 100 -20.86 4.82 19.91
CA PHE A 100 -21.20 3.56 19.25
C PHE A 100 -22.71 3.33 19.14
N THR A 101 -23.45 3.62 20.19
CA THR A 101 -24.92 3.49 20.17
C THR A 101 -25.55 4.44 19.14
N LYS A 102 -25.07 5.68 19.10
CA LYS A 102 -25.52 6.67 18.12
C LYS A 102 -25.16 6.28 16.69
N TRP A 103 -23.94 5.78 16.48
CA TRP A 103 -23.52 5.25 15.19
C TRP A 103 -24.41 4.08 14.74
N LYS A 104 -24.65 3.10 15.63
CA LYS A 104 -25.52 1.95 15.34
C LYS A 104 -26.94 2.37 14.96
N GLN A 105 -27.49 3.40 15.63
CA GLN A 105 -28.81 3.94 15.28
C GLN A 105 -28.82 4.55 13.88
N ASN A 106 -27.78 5.36 13.54
CA ASN A 106 -27.66 5.96 12.23
C ASN A 106 -27.53 4.92 11.11
N GLU A 107 -26.69 3.89 11.32
CA GLU A 107 -26.56 2.78 10.37
C GLU A 107 -27.88 2.03 10.16
N SER A 108 -28.63 1.78 11.26
CA SER A 108 -29.94 1.13 11.15
C SER A 108 -30.94 1.97 10.33
N LEU A 109 -30.94 3.28 10.49
CA LEU A 109 -31.78 4.18 9.69
C LEU A 109 -31.35 4.23 8.22
N GLU A 110 -30.04 4.14 7.97
CA GLU A 110 -29.54 4.08 6.59
C GLU A 110 -29.93 2.76 5.90
N ILE A 111 -29.83 1.65 6.63
CA ILE A 111 -30.28 0.33 6.14
C ILE A 111 -31.77 0.38 5.78
N GLU A 112 -32.62 0.86 6.68
CA GLU A 112 -34.07 0.99 6.43
C GLU A 112 -34.38 1.88 5.20
N CYS A 113 -33.62 2.97 5.05
CA CYS A 113 -33.73 3.83 3.86
C CYS A 113 -33.32 3.11 2.58
N LEU A 114 -32.27 2.28 2.63
CA LEU A 114 -31.80 1.49 1.50
C LEU A 114 -32.79 0.37 1.15
N GLU A 115 -33.32 -0.33 2.14
CA GLU A 115 -34.35 -1.36 1.95
C GLU A 115 -35.59 -0.76 1.26
N THR A 116 -36.07 0.38 1.72
CA THR A 116 -37.20 1.10 1.07
C THR A 116 -36.87 1.48 -0.38
N LYS A 117 -35.64 1.85 -0.69
CA LYS A 117 -35.22 2.13 -2.08
C LYS A 117 -35.18 0.86 -2.92
N VAL A 118 -34.69 -0.25 -2.35
CA VAL A 118 -34.67 -1.56 -3.03
C VAL A 118 -36.08 -2.01 -3.36
N GLU A 119 -37.01 -1.94 -2.41
CA GLU A 119 -38.42 -2.28 -2.63
C GLU A 119 -39.02 -1.45 -3.79
N LYS A 120 -38.83 -0.13 -3.79
CA LYS A 120 -39.31 0.75 -4.87
C LYS A 120 -38.68 0.42 -6.23
N ILE A 121 -37.43 0.00 -6.25
CA ILE A 121 -36.74 -0.43 -7.48
C ILE A 121 -37.31 -1.78 -7.94
N GLN A 122 -37.50 -2.72 -7.02
CA GLN A 122 -38.10 -4.03 -7.31
C GLN A 122 -39.52 -3.90 -7.85
N GLU A 123 -40.33 -3.00 -7.29
CA GLU A 123 -41.66 -2.70 -7.80
C GLU A 123 -41.62 -2.15 -9.26
N LYS A 124 -40.67 -1.24 -9.56
CA LYS A 124 -40.45 -0.74 -10.90
C LYS A 124 -39.93 -1.79 -11.87
N LEU A 125 -39.21 -2.78 -11.39
CA LEU A 125 -38.65 -3.87 -12.19
C LEU A 125 -39.58 -5.07 -12.31
N SER A 126 -40.69 -5.13 -11.57
CA SER A 126 -41.62 -6.25 -11.54
C SER A 126 -42.32 -6.57 -12.88
N GLY A 127 -42.15 -5.73 -13.88
CA GLY A 127 -42.61 -5.97 -15.26
C GLY A 127 -41.49 -6.17 -16.28
N ILE A 128 -40.22 -6.22 -15.82
CA ILE A 128 -39.07 -6.35 -16.70
C ILE A 128 -38.40 -7.69 -16.39
N GLU A 129 -38.39 -8.62 -17.34
CA GLU A 129 -37.59 -9.85 -17.21
C GLU A 129 -36.13 -9.46 -17.21
N ILE A 130 -35.56 -9.32 -16.02
CA ILE A 130 -34.10 -9.21 -15.83
C ILE A 130 -33.54 -10.62 -15.87
N ASN A 131 -33.24 -11.07 -17.08
CA ASN A 131 -32.54 -12.34 -17.26
C ASN A 131 -31.16 -12.25 -16.61
N ASN A 132 -30.91 -13.11 -15.60
CA ASN A 132 -29.61 -13.51 -15.05
C ASN A 132 -28.92 -12.64 -14.01
N LEU A 133 -29.58 -11.84 -13.20
CA LEU A 133 -28.98 -11.36 -11.95
C LEU A 133 -29.10 -12.44 -10.85
N GLN A 134 -28.18 -13.40 -10.87
CA GLN A 134 -28.03 -14.38 -9.78
C GLN A 134 -27.20 -13.74 -8.64
N LEU A 135 -27.80 -12.80 -7.91
CA LEU A 135 -27.14 -12.12 -6.77
C LEU A 135 -26.75 -13.09 -5.63
N GLU A 136 -27.35 -14.27 -5.60
CA GLU A 136 -27.07 -15.35 -4.65
C GLU A 136 -25.95 -16.31 -5.12
N SER A 137 -25.34 -16.04 -6.27
CA SER A 137 -24.25 -16.85 -6.78
C SER A 137 -22.98 -16.67 -5.94
N ASP A 138 -22.08 -17.66 -6.02
CA ASP A 138 -20.77 -17.55 -5.42
C ASP A 138 -19.95 -16.36 -5.99
N TYR A 139 -18.92 -15.95 -5.25
CA TYR A 139 -18.11 -14.78 -5.60
C TYR A 139 -17.52 -14.86 -7.01
N GLU A 140 -16.98 -16.03 -7.42
CA GLU A 140 -16.35 -16.19 -8.73
C GLU A 140 -17.37 -16.01 -9.86
N THR A 141 -18.53 -16.65 -9.74
CA THR A 141 -19.64 -16.54 -10.69
C THR A 141 -20.13 -15.08 -10.81
N LEU A 142 -20.29 -14.38 -9.67
CA LEU A 142 -20.68 -12.97 -9.70
C LEU A 142 -19.65 -12.09 -10.42
N GLN A 143 -18.35 -12.28 -10.17
CA GLN A 143 -17.31 -11.50 -10.84
C GLN A 143 -17.23 -11.79 -12.35
N LEU A 144 -17.47 -13.01 -12.76
CA LEU A 144 -17.49 -13.42 -14.16
C LEU A 144 -18.77 -13.04 -14.89
N SER A 145 -19.87 -12.85 -14.16
CA SER A 145 -21.14 -12.46 -14.72
C SER A 145 -21.09 -11.01 -15.24
N ASN A 146 -21.81 -10.76 -16.30
CA ASN A 146 -22.04 -9.39 -16.77
C ASN A 146 -23.54 -9.19 -16.97
N PRO A 147 -24.27 -8.72 -15.95
CA PRO A 147 -25.71 -8.53 -16.01
C PRO A 147 -26.14 -7.52 -17.09
N TRP A 148 -25.21 -6.67 -17.54
CA TRP A 148 -25.42 -5.70 -18.60
C TRP A 148 -25.10 -6.25 -20.00
N PHE A 149 -24.66 -7.51 -20.08
CA PHE A 149 -24.31 -8.15 -21.34
C PHE A 149 -25.53 -8.83 -21.97
N ASP A 150 -26.47 -8.01 -22.46
CA ASP A 150 -27.51 -8.45 -23.35
C ASP A 150 -27.07 -8.21 -24.81
N ILE A 151 -27.14 -9.24 -25.65
CA ILE A 151 -26.67 -9.18 -27.07
C ILE A 151 -27.50 -8.19 -27.87
N GLU A 152 -28.80 -8.16 -27.67
CA GLU A 152 -29.70 -7.27 -28.38
C GLU A 152 -29.49 -5.81 -27.97
N TYR A 153 -29.34 -5.56 -26.66
CA TYR A 153 -29.01 -4.24 -26.15
C TYR A 153 -27.66 -3.74 -26.69
N ARG A 154 -26.65 -4.61 -26.74
CA ARG A 154 -25.33 -4.28 -27.33
C ARG A 154 -25.44 -3.97 -28.82
N ARG A 155 -26.27 -4.71 -29.55
CA ARG A 155 -26.53 -4.45 -30.95
C ARG A 155 -27.16 -3.08 -31.15
N LEU A 156 -28.16 -2.74 -30.33
CA LEU A 156 -28.83 -1.42 -30.38
C LEU A 156 -27.86 -0.29 -30.01
N GLN A 157 -27.03 -0.46 -29.00
CA GLN A 157 -25.95 0.49 -28.65
C GLN A 157 -24.98 0.72 -29.82
N SER A 158 -24.56 -0.37 -30.49
CA SER A 158 -23.68 -0.28 -31.66
C SER A 158 -24.35 0.45 -32.83
N GLN A 159 -25.61 0.17 -33.10
CA GLN A 159 -26.38 0.87 -34.13
C GLN A 159 -26.53 2.35 -33.80
N LEU A 160 -26.85 2.69 -32.54
CA LEU A 160 -26.95 4.07 -32.08
C LEU A 160 -25.60 4.79 -32.25
N PHE A 161 -24.48 4.14 -31.89
CA PHE A 161 -23.15 4.71 -32.10
C PHE A 161 -22.86 5.02 -33.56
N VAL A 162 -23.16 4.09 -34.48
CA VAL A 162 -22.97 4.31 -35.92
C VAL A 162 -23.83 5.48 -36.41
N LYS A 163 -25.11 5.54 -36.00
CA LYS A 163 -26.02 6.66 -36.36
C LYS A 163 -25.55 7.99 -35.79
N ALA A 164 -25.06 8.02 -34.57
CA ALA A 164 -24.48 9.21 -33.98
C ALA A 164 -23.23 9.70 -34.75
N MET A 165 -22.41 8.77 -35.26
CA MET A 165 -21.27 9.11 -36.12
C MET A 165 -21.70 9.67 -37.47
N GLU A 166 -22.78 9.15 -38.08
CA GLU A 166 -23.35 9.70 -39.32
C GLU A 166 -23.85 11.14 -39.12
N VAL A 167 -24.63 11.39 -38.07
CA VAL A 167 -25.14 12.74 -37.71
C VAL A 167 -23.97 13.70 -37.49
N ARG A 168 -22.96 13.26 -36.74
CA ARG A 168 -21.75 14.05 -36.49
C ARG A 168 -21.00 14.39 -37.77
N LYS A 169 -20.84 13.43 -38.69
CA LYS A 169 -20.20 13.65 -39.98
C LYS A 169 -20.95 14.74 -40.77
N GLN A 170 -22.28 14.67 -40.81
CA GLN A 170 -23.12 15.66 -41.50
C GLN A 170 -22.97 17.04 -40.84
N PHE A 171 -23.04 17.13 -39.54
CA PHE A 171 -22.84 18.37 -38.79
C PHE A 171 -21.48 19.03 -39.08
N LEU A 172 -20.40 18.24 -39.09
CA LEU A 172 -19.07 18.73 -39.41
C LEU A 172 -18.97 19.24 -40.85
N TYR A 173 -19.61 18.55 -41.79
CA TYR A 173 -19.68 18.98 -43.20
C TYR A 173 -20.38 20.33 -43.36
N GLU A 174 -21.51 20.54 -42.70
CA GLU A 174 -22.25 21.81 -42.74
C GLU A 174 -21.49 22.97 -42.06
N ASN A 175 -20.62 22.67 -41.12
CA ASN A 175 -19.89 23.64 -40.30
C ASN A 175 -18.38 23.77 -40.64
N VAL A 176 -17.97 23.43 -41.86
CA VAL A 176 -16.56 23.45 -42.29
C VAL A 176 -15.87 24.80 -42.05
N LYS A 177 -16.61 25.93 -42.22
CA LYS A 177 -16.05 27.27 -41.96
C LYS A 177 -15.68 27.46 -40.51
N ASN A 178 -16.53 27.02 -39.58
CA ASN A 178 -16.28 27.10 -38.14
C ASN A 178 -15.10 26.22 -37.73
N ILE A 179 -14.98 25.02 -38.29
CA ILE A 179 -13.87 24.10 -38.06
C ILE A 179 -12.55 24.72 -38.54
N LYS A 180 -12.51 25.31 -39.72
CA LYS A 180 -11.33 26.00 -40.24
C LYS A 180 -10.93 27.18 -39.35
N ALA A 181 -11.88 27.99 -38.88
CA ALA A 181 -11.62 29.09 -37.96
C ALA A 181 -11.06 28.57 -36.63
N ALA A 182 -11.68 27.53 -36.06
CA ALA A 182 -11.21 26.88 -34.84
C ALA A 182 -9.78 26.31 -34.98
N TYR A 183 -9.48 25.67 -36.10
CA TYR A 183 -8.12 25.18 -36.38
C TYR A 183 -7.08 26.30 -36.43
N ILE A 184 -7.40 27.44 -37.04
CA ILE A 184 -6.52 28.61 -37.11
C ILE A 184 -6.26 29.14 -35.67
N ILE A 185 -7.30 29.31 -34.87
CA ILE A 185 -7.18 29.77 -33.49
C ILE A 185 -6.36 28.76 -32.66
N TRP A 186 -6.68 27.48 -32.77
CA TRP A 186 -6.00 26.41 -32.08
C TRP A 186 -4.50 26.33 -32.44
N SER A 187 -4.15 26.46 -33.71
CA SER A 187 -2.76 26.43 -34.17
C SER A 187 -1.95 27.68 -33.78
N LYS A 188 -2.63 28.81 -33.57
CA LYS A 188 -2.03 30.10 -33.22
C LYS A 188 -2.47 30.59 -31.84
N GLN A 189 -2.61 29.70 -30.86
CA GLN A 189 -3.13 30.04 -29.53
C GLN A 189 -2.43 31.24 -28.88
N LYS A 190 -1.15 31.44 -29.15
CA LYS A 190 -0.36 32.55 -28.61
C LYS A 190 -0.93 33.94 -28.98
N ASP A 191 -1.58 34.05 -30.14
CA ASP A 191 -2.15 35.31 -30.62
C ASP A 191 -3.48 35.64 -29.94
N TYR A 192 -4.04 34.68 -29.18
CA TYR A 192 -5.34 34.76 -28.55
C TYR A 192 -5.31 34.62 -27.03
N ILE A 193 -4.13 34.74 -26.38
CA ILE A 193 -3.94 34.48 -24.94
C ILE A 193 -4.88 35.32 -24.06
N GLU A 194 -5.15 36.58 -24.45
CA GLU A 194 -6.07 37.47 -23.75
C GLU A 194 -7.55 37.06 -23.91
N ARG A 195 -7.87 36.20 -24.88
CA ARG A 195 -9.21 35.74 -25.21
C ARG A 195 -9.36 34.24 -24.93
N LYS A 196 -9.17 33.83 -23.70
CA LYS A 196 -9.18 32.40 -23.29
C LYS A 196 -10.46 31.67 -23.68
N ASN A 197 -11.60 32.35 -23.67
CA ASN A 197 -12.88 31.77 -24.10
C ASN A 197 -12.89 31.34 -25.57
N ILE A 198 -12.23 32.08 -26.45
CA ILE A 198 -12.09 31.74 -27.86
C ILE A 198 -11.21 30.50 -28.04
N ILE A 199 -10.16 30.38 -27.23
CA ILE A 199 -9.29 29.19 -27.25
C ILE A 199 -10.06 27.98 -26.77
N ALA A 200 -10.84 28.10 -25.67
CA ALA A 200 -11.69 27.01 -25.17
C ALA A 200 -12.73 26.57 -26.22
N GLU A 201 -13.36 27.52 -26.91
CA GLU A 201 -14.30 27.22 -27.97
C GLU A 201 -13.64 26.54 -29.19
N ALA A 202 -12.44 26.99 -29.57
CA ALA A 202 -11.68 26.31 -30.61
C ALA A 202 -11.34 24.87 -30.22
N TRP A 203 -11.03 24.60 -28.95
CA TRP A 203 -10.83 23.24 -28.43
C TRP A 203 -12.11 22.41 -28.50
N ASN A 204 -13.29 22.98 -28.24
CA ASN A 204 -14.57 22.28 -28.39
C ASN A 204 -14.77 21.81 -29.82
N TRP A 205 -14.51 22.67 -30.82
CA TRP A 205 -14.57 22.29 -32.22
C TRP A 205 -13.55 21.23 -32.62
N ILE A 206 -12.33 21.33 -32.12
CA ILE A 206 -11.30 20.30 -32.34
C ILE A 206 -11.72 18.96 -31.74
N ASN A 207 -12.23 18.95 -30.50
CA ASN A 207 -12.72 17.74 -29.84
C ASN A 207 -13.97 17.15 -30.53
N LEU A 208 -14.80 18.00 -31.10
CA LEU A 208 -15.91 17.52 -31.92
C LEU A 208 -15.40 16.81 -33.18
N THR A 209 -14.27 17.24 -33.73
CA THR A 209 -13.64 16.60 -34.90
C THR A 209 -12.81 15.38 -34.50
N ILE A 210 -12.02 15.51 -33.43
CA ILE A 210 -11.14 14.47 -32.88
C ILE A 210 -11.53 14.26 -31.41
N PRO A 211 -12.48 13.35 -31.11
CA PRO A 211 -13.07 13.23 -29.78
C PRO A 211 -12.11 12.72 -28.71
N VAL A 212 -11.08 11.99 -29.09
CA VAL A 212 -10.09 11.40 -28.16
C VAL A 212 -8.71 11.86 -28.57
N ILE A 213 -8.02 12.54 -27.67
CA ILE A 213 -6.67 13.04 -27.86
C ILE A 213 -5.78 12.47 -26.76
N GLY A 214 -4.77 11.68 -27.16
CA GLY A 214 -3.77 11.15 -26.24
C GLY A 214 -2.59 12.09 -26.04
N SER A 215 -2.09 12.21 -24.82
CA SER A 215 -0.91 12.99 -24.47
C SER A 215 -0.18 12.40 -23.27
N THR A 216 1.12 12.62 -23.18
CA THR A 216 1.85 12.36 -21.93
C THR A 216 1.71 13.56 -20.98
N PHE A 217 1.87 13.37 -19.68
CA PHE A 217 1.86 14.48 -18.72
C PHE A 217 2.87 15.56 -19.06
N ALA A 218 4.06 15.18 -19.52
CA ALA A 218 5.09 16.12 -19.94
C ALA A 218 4.67 17.03 -21.13
N SER A 219 3.86 16.51 -22.03
CA SER A 219 3.36 17.26 -23.19
C SER A 219 2.06 17.99 -22.90
N PHE A 220 1.26 17.50 -21.97
CA PHE A 220 -0.06 18.02 -21.64
C PHE A 220 -0.04 19.49 -21.22
N SER A 221 0.88 19.87 -20.32
CA SER A 221 0.98 21.25 -19.84
C SER A 221 1.21 22.25 -20.96
N ARG A 222 2.01 21.90 -21.96
CA ARG A 222 2.27 22.73 -23.14
C ARG A 222 1.08 22.75 -24.09
N MET A 223 0.46 21.60 -24.33
CA MET A 223 -0.68 21.45 -25.23
C MET A 223 -1.90 22.22 -24.72
N CYS A 224 -2.17 22.15 -23.42
CA CYS A 224 -3.35 22.72 -22.76
C CYS A 224 -3.03 23.99 -21.93
N ALA A 225 -1.90 24.67 -22.21
CA ALA A 225 -1.41 25.81 -21.41
C ALA A 225 -2.46 26.93 -21.24
N ASN A 226 -3.25 27.18 -22.30
CA ASN A 226 -4.20 28.28 -22.34
C ASN A 226 -5.65 27.85 -21.99
N MET A 227 -5.82 26.61 -21.53
CA MET A 227 -7.13 26.11 -21.09
C MET A 227 -7.33 26.39 -19.60
N GLY A 228 -8.50 26.89 -19.25
CA GLY A 228 -8.89 27.17 -17.88
C GLY A 228 -9.45 25.95 -17.13
N LYS A 229 -9.98 26.20 -15.93
CA LYS A 229 -10.66 25.20 -15.11
C LYS A 229 -11.84 24.58 -15.89
N GLU A 230 -11.99 23.25 -15.81
CA GLU A 230 -13.14 22.49 -16.33
C GLU A 230 -13.43 22.68 -17.83
N THR A 231 -12.43 23.03 -18.64
CA THR A 231 -12.61 23.18 -20.10
C THR A 231 -12.57 21.85 -20.86
N ILE A 232 -12.02 20.80 -20.26
CA ILE A 232 -12.02 19.44 -20.82
C ILE A 232 -13.21 18.68 -20.23
N GLY A 233 -14.00 18.01 -21.07
CA GLY A 233 -15.16 17.25 -20.64
C GLY A 233 -14.76 16.04 -19.79
N HIS A 234 -13.95 15.15 -20.35
CA HIS A 234 -13.52 13.91 -19.70
C HIS A 234 -12.00 13.72 -19.81
N LEU A 235 -11.38 13.34 -18.71
CA LEU A 235 -9.97 12.97 -18.63
C LEU A 235 -9.86 11.50 -18.22
N PHE A 236 -9.18 10.72 -19.03
CA PHE A 236 -8.81 9.35 -18.71
C PHE A 236 -7.31 9.30 -18.45
N ILE A 237 -6.92 8.82 -17.27
CA ILE A 237 -5.50 8.68 -16.87
C ILE A 237 -5.21 7.19 -16.80
N ASP A 238 -4.45 6.70 -17.76
CA ASP A 238 -3.97 5.31 -17.77
C ASP A 238 -2.68 5.19 -16.98
N GLU A 239 -2.45 4.02 -16.37
CA GLU A 239 -1.31 3.74 -15.49
C GLU A 239 -1.15 4.78 -14.36
N ALA A 240 -2.27 5.24 -13.81
CA ALA A 240 -2.30 6.29 -12.79
C ALA A 240 -1.53 5.94 -11.51
N GLY A 241 -1.31 4.66 -11.23
CA GLY A 241 -0.49 4.17 -10.14
C GLY A 241 1.00 4.54 -10.26
N GLN A 242 1.48 4.82 -11.48
CA GLN A 242 2.87 5.22 -11.76
C GLN A 242 3.09 6.73 -11.77
N ALA A 243 2.02 7.51 -11.80
CA ALA A 243 2.10 8.96 -11.93
C ALA A 243 2.11 9.62 -10.53
N LEU A 244 3.10 10.48 -10.31
CA LEU A 244 3.11 11.32 -9.11
C LEU A 244 1.91 12.29 -9.14
N PRO A 245 1.28 12.61 -8.00
CA PRO A 245 0.12 13.51 -7.93
C PRO A 245 0.36 14.86 -8.63
N GLN A 246 1.53 15.45 -8.45
CA GLN A 246 1.88 16.73 -9.06
C GLN A 246 1.95 16.69 -10.59
N ALA A 247 2.16 15.54 -11.20
CA ALA A 247 2.19 15.41 -12.65
C ALA A 247 0.78 15.50 -13.26
N SER A 248 -0.23 15.08 -12.52
CA SER A 248 -1.63 15.00 -12.98
C SER A 248 -2.50 16.21 -12.61
N VAL A 249 -2.12 16.97 -11.55
CA VAL A 249 -2.93 18.09 -11.01
C VAL A 249 -3.36 19.08 -12.09
N GLY A 250 -2.46 19.43 -13.02
CA GLY A 250 -2.77 20.37 -14.09
C GLY A 250 -3.82 19.84 -15.08
N ALA A 251 -3.86 18.52 -15.32
CA ALA A 251 -4.85 17.88 -16.16
C ALA A 251 -6.19 17.75 -15.43
N ILE A 252 -6.17 17.32 -14.18
CA ILE A 252 -7.34 17.21 -13.31
C ILE A 252 -8.05 18.55 -13.17
N PHE A 253 -7.30 19.62 -12.87
CA PHE A 253 -7.85 20.98 -12.74
C PHE A 253 -8.62 21.46 -13.98
N ARG A 254 -8.17 21.04 -15.18
CA ARG A 254 -8.79 21.44 -16.45
C ARG A 254 -9.98 20.58 -16.86
N SER A 255 -10.29 19.54 -16.12
CA SER A 255 -11.28 18.53 -16.53
C SER A 255 -12.51 18.57 -15.62
N LYS A 256 -13.70 18.32 -16.21
CA LYS A 256 -14.96 18.19 -15.45
C LYS A 256 -15.08 16.82 -14.79
N TYR A 257 -14.75 15.78 -15.53
CA TYR A 257 -14.84 14.40 -15.08
C TYR A 257 -13.49 13.72 -15.26
N VAL A 258 -13.06 12.98 -14.24
CA VAL A 258 -11.77 12.29 -14.24
C VAL A 258 -12.00 10.81 -13.94
N MET A 259 -11.43 9.95 -14.78
CA MET A 259 -11.31 8.52 -14.54
C MET A 259 -9.83 8.16 -14.53
N ALA A 260 -9.35 7.68 -13.39
CA ALA A 260 -8.01 7.15 -13.27
C ALA A 260 -8.08 5.62 -13.31
N VAL A 261 -7.21 5.02 -14.11
CA VAL A 261 -7.04 3.58 -14.23
C VAL A 261 -5.60 3.24 -13.94
N GLY A 262 -5.37 2.42 -12.94
CA GLY A 262 -4.04 2.04 -12.51
C GLY A 262 -4.10 0.99 -11.41
N ASP A 263 -2.96 0.43 -11.11
CA ASP A 263 -2.83 -0.61 -10.10
C ASP A 263 -1.82 -0.18 -9.03
N PRO A 264 -2.27 0.14 -7.82
CA PRO A 264 -1.38 0.55 -6.73
C PRO A 264 -0.51 -0.61 -6.19
N SER A 265 -0.82 -1.85 -6.57
CA SER A 265 -0.04 -3.05 -6.23
C SER A 265 1.03 -3.39 -7.28
N GLN A 266 1.16 -2.57 -8.33
CA GLN A 266 2.27 -2.61 -9.28
C GLN A 266 3.36 -1.60 -8.89
N ILE A 267 4.22 -1.20 -9.84
CA ILE A 267 5.35 -0.32 -9.54
C ILE A 267 4.87 1.06 -9.09
N LYS A 268 5.45 1.52 -7.98
CA LYS A 268 5.22 2.85 -7.42
C LYS A 268 5.86 3.94 -8.28
N PRO A 269 5.37 5.19 -8.21
CA PRO A 269 6.00 6.33 -8.86
C PRO A 269 7.46 6.51 -8.41
N VAL A 270 8.32 6.91 -9.33
CA VAL A 270 9.71 7.21 -9.00
C VAL A 270 9.82 8.67 -8.55
N LEU A 271 10.23 8.90 -7.32
CA LEU A 271 10.54 10.24 -6.83
C LEU A 271 11.80 10.76 -7.52
N THR A 272 11.70 11.94 -8.10
CA THR A 272 12.84 12.61 -8.77
C THR A 272 13.61 13.55 -7.84
N LEU A 273 13.01 13.91 -6.70
CA LEU A 273 13.61 14.73 -5.66
C LEU A 273 13.90 13.88 -4.43
N ASP A 274 14.95 14.26 -3.70
CA ASP A 274 15.25 13.68 -2.40
C ASP A 274 14.09 13.87 -1.42
N ALA A 275 13.82 12.85 -0.60
CA ALA A 275 12.69 12.84 0.34
C ALA A 275 12.75 14.00 1.34
N ASN A 276 13.95 14.42 1.78
CA ASN A 276 14.11 15.54 2.70
C ASN A 276 13.74 16.87 2.04
N ILE A 277 14.13 17.04 0.77
CA ILE A 277 13.77 18.23 -0.02
C ILE A 277 12.25 18.30 -0.23
N LEU A 278 11.62 17.16 -0.57
CA LEU A 278 10.16 17.08 -0.69
C LEU A 278 9.46 17.41 0.61
N ASN A 279 9.95 16.90 1.72
CA ASN A 279 9.40 17.17 3.05
C ASN A 279 9.53 18.66 3.44
N MET A 280 10.67 19.28 3.13
CA MET A 280 10.88 20.70 3.35
C MET A 280 9.93 21.56 2.51
N LEU A 281 9.79 21.28 1.23
CA LEU A 281 8.86 21.96 0.33
C LEU A 281 7.40 21.75 0.78
N GLY A 282 7.04 20.52 1.18
CA GLY A 282 5.71 20.20 1.69
C GLY A 282 5.35 21.04 2.91
N LYS A 283 6.26 21.14 3.88
CA LYS A 283 6.08 22.00 5.05
C LYS A 283 5.95 23.47 4.68
N TYR A 284 6.80 23.95 3.76
CA TYR A 284 6.78 25.35 3.31
C TYR A 284 5.46 25.73 2.64
N TYR A 285 4.92 24.85 1.78
CA TYR A 285 3.67 25.10 1.05
C TYR A 285 2.42 24.54 1.75
N GLY A 286 2.51 23.96 2.94
CA GLY A 286 1.39 23.40 3.66
C GLY A 286 0.77 22.14 3.02
N VAL A 287 1.56 21.39 2.25
CA VAL A 287 1.11 20.15 1.59
C VAL A 287 1.28 18.96 2.53
N SER A 288 0.22 18.18 2.71
CA SER A 288 0.25 16.99 3.54
C SER A 288 1.27 15.96 3.05
N GLN A 289 2.00 15.36 3.98
CA GLN A 289 2.98 14.29 3.72
C GLN A 289 2.40 13.11 2.94
N LYS A 290 1.13 12.81 3.11
CA LYS A 290 0.44 11.73 2.39
C LYS A 290 0.48 11.89 0.86
N TYR A 291 0.61 13.12 0.36
CA TYR A 291 0.71 13.40 -1.09
C TYR A 291 2.15 13.47 -1.61
N LEU A 292 3.12 13.43 -0.72
CA LEU A 292 4.55 13.56 -1.03
C LEU A 292 5.35 12.29 -0.81
N SER A 293 4.73 11.24 -0.25
CA SER A 293 5.38 9.97 0.04
C SER A 293 5.58 9.14 -1.24
N GLU A 294 6.48 8.16 -1.19
CA GLU A 294 6.68 7.18 -2.26
C GLU A 294 5.42 6.33 -2.55
N SER A 295 4.50 6.29 -1.60
CA SER A 295 3.21 5.60 -1.77
C SER A 295 2.13 6.46 -2.43
N ALA A 296 2.38 7.77 -2.60
CA ALA A 296 1.43 8.67 -3.23
C ALA A 296 1.49 8.58 -4.75
N SER A 297 0.36 8.32 -5.37
CA SER A 297 0.21 8.32 -6.82
C SER A 297 -1.07 9.06 -7.23
N THR A 298 -1.21 9.36 -8.51
CA THR A 298 -2.47 9.87 -9.06
C THR A 298 -3.62 8.90 -8.78
N GLN A 299 -3.37 7.58 -8.83
CA GLN A 299 -4.37 6.57 -8.50
C GLN A 299 -4.85 6.70 -7.05
N THR A 300 -3.92 6.74 -6.09
CA THR A 300 -4.30 6.86 -4.66
C THR A 300 -5.04 8.15 -4.35
N LEU A 301 -4.72 9.24 -5.06
CA LEU A 301 -5.45 10.52 -4.95
C LEU A 301 -6.91 10.39 -5.42
N ILE A 302 -7.15 9.69 -6.52
CA ILE A 302 -8.50 9.50 -7.06
C ILE A 302 -9.26 8.44 -6.25
N ASP A 303 -8.59 7.40 -5.77
CA ASP A 303 -9.18 6.40 -4.89
C ASP A 303 -9.78 7.05 -3.64
N GLU A 304 -9.06 7.97 -2.98
CA GLU A 304 -9.54 8.67 -1.77
C GLU A 304 -10.88 9.39 -1.96
N ILE A 305 -11.15 9.90 -3.14
CA ILE A 305 -12.40 10.63 -3.44
C ILE A 305 -13.44 9.77 -4.15
N SER A 306 -13.12 8.51 -4.44
CA SER A 306 -14.06 7.58 -5.07
C SER A 306 -15.19 7.23 -4.12
N GLN A 307 -16.43 7.41 -4.57
CA GLN A 307 -17.62 7.10 -3.78
C GLN A 307 -17.78 5.59 -3.52
N TYR A 308 -17.32 4.77 -4.46
CA TYR A 308 -17.40 3.32 -4.39
C TYR A 308 -16.01 2.72 -4.36
N GLY A 309 -15.85 1.68 -3.54
CA GLY A 309 -14.56 1.01 -3.37
C GLY A 309 -14.61 0.02 -2.21
N PHE A 310 -13.45 -0.37 -1.73
CA PHE A 310 -13.31 -1.26 -0.58
C PHE A 310 -12.02 -0.94 0.21
N TYR A 311 -11.98 -1.38 1.44
CA TYR A 311 -10.77 -1.31 2.25
C TYR A 311 -9.89 -2.54 2.01
N LYS A 312 -8.61 -2.33 1.68
CA LYS A 312 -7.67 -3.41 1.38
C LYS A 312 -7.42 -4.34 2.58
N ASP A 313 -7.51 -3.78 3.77
CA ASP A 313 -7.25 -4.49 5.03
C ASP A 313 -8.29 -4.15 6.10
N ASN A 314 -8.28 -4.92 7.18
CA ASN A 314 -9.18 -4.72 8.31
C ASN A 314 -8.89 -3.44 9.12
N SER A 315 -7.75 -2.78 8.91
CA SER A 315 -7.39 -1.53 9.59
C SER A 315 -8.19 -0.33 9.07
N LYS A 316 -8.85 -0.48 7.91
CA LYS A 316 -9.56 0.59 7.20
C LYS A 316 -8.68 1.80 6.86
N GLU A 317 -7.39 1.60 6.74
CA GLU A 317 -6.45 2.69 6.44
C GLU A 317 -6.35 2.97 4.94
N LYS A 318 -6.59 1.96 4.11
CA LYS A 318 -6.32 2.04 2.68
C LYS A 318 -7.57 1.77 1.86
N TRP A 319 -8.25 2.85 1.47
CA TRP A 319 -9.38 2.81 0.55
C TRP A 319 -8.89 2.64 -0.88
N ILE A 320 -9.50 1.73 -1.63
CA ILE A 320 -9.25 1.49 -3.05
C ILE A 320 -10.56 1.69 -3.79
N GLY A 321 -10.56 2.49 -4.85
CA GLY A 321 -11.70 2.68 -5.74
C GLY A 321 -12.12 1.38 -6.42
N ILE A 322 -13.11 1.40 -7.30
CA ILE A 322 -13.72 0.21 -7.90
C ILE A 322 -12.66 -0.70 -8.52
N PRO A 323 -12.40 -1.90 -7.99
CA PRO A 323 -11.41 -2.81 -8.53
C PRO A 323 -11.94 -3.59 -9.73
N LEU A 324 -11.05 -3.90 -10.66
CA LEU A 324 -11.31 -4.85 -11.75
C LEU A 324 -10.74 -6.22 -11.35
N TRP A 325 -11.56 -7.04 -10.74
CA TRP A 325 -11.11 -8.32 -10.19
C TRP A 325 -10.88 -9.43 -11.22
N VAL A 326 -11.45 -9.32 -12.42
CA VAL A 326 -11.33 -10.38 -13.43
C VAL A 326 -10.05 -10.24 -14.22
N HIS A 327 -9.13 -11.17 -14.01
CA HIS A 327 -7.86 -11.25 -14.71
C HIS A 327 -8.02 -12.09 -16.00
N ARG A 328 -7.56 -11.55 -17.15
CA ARG A 328 -7.71 -12.19 -18.47
C ARG A 328 -6.39 -12.38 -19.21
N ARG A 329 -5.24 -12.11 -18.57
CA ARG A 329 -3.94 -12.13 -19.25
C ARG A 329 -3.18 -13.43 -19.03
N CYS A 330 -2.91 -13.76 -17.78
CA CYS A 330 -2.00 -14.83 -17.41
C CYS A 330 -2.74 -16.17 -17.22
N LYS A 331 -2.10 -17.24 -17.64
CA LYS A 331 -2.45 -18.60 -17.27
C LYS A 331 -1.98 -18.92 -15.85
N ASN A 332 -2.46 -20.03 -15.25
CA ASN A 332 -1.87 -20.55 -14.02
C ASN A 332 -0.46 -21.15 -14.32
N PRO A 333 0.47 -21.12 -13.39
CA PRO A 333 0.37 -20.57 -12.02
C PRO A 333 0.72 -19.09 -11.92
N MET A 334 1.02 -18.37 -13.02
CA MET A 334 1.36 -16.96 -13.00
C MET A 334 0.24 -16.11 -12.39
N PHE A 335 -1.01 -16.43 -12.72
CA PHE A 335 -2.17 -15.80 -12.09
C PHE A 335 -2.20 -16.03 -10.58
N ASP A 336 -2.04 -17.28 -10.13
CA ASP A 336 -2.10 -17.64 -8.71
C ASP A 336 -1.00 -16.94 -7.90
N ILE A 337 0.22 -16.87 -8.47
CA ILE A 337 1.34 -16.13 -7.84
C ILE A 337 0.94 -14.67 -7.64
N ALA A 338 0.56 -13.96 -8.71
CA ALA A 338 0.18 -12.55 -8.63
C ALA A 338 -0.98 -12.33 -7.65
N ASN A 339 -2.03 -13.16 -7.72
CA ASN A 339 -3.20 -13.09 -6.87
C ASN A 339 -2.84 -13.26 -5.39
N LYS A 340 -1.97 -14.21 -5.07
CA LYS A 340 -1.53 -14.48 -3.70
C LYS A 340 -0.68 -13.35 -3.13
N ILE A 341 0.39 -12.95 -3.83
CA ILE A 341 1.39 -12.00 -3.29
C ILE A 341 0.94 -10.54 -3.24
N SER A 342 -0.04 -10.15 -4.08
CA SER A 342 -0.40 -8.73 -4.25
C SER A 342 -1.88 -8.41 -4.03
N TYR A 343 -2.78 -9.38 -4.25
CA TYR A 343 -4.23 -9.11 -4.26
C TYR A 343 -5.01 -9.91 -3.21
N GLY A 344 -4.31 -10.60 -2.31
CA GLY A 344 -4.92 -11.32 -1.19
C GLY A 344 -5.90 -12.43 -1.59
N GLY A 345 -5.78 -12.98 -2.81
CA GLY A 345 -6.67 -14.01 -3.32
C GLY A 345 -8.01 -13.50 -3.88
N ASN A 346 -8.21 -12.18 -3.96
CA ASN A 346 -9.50 -11.60 -4.37
C ASN A 346 -9.72 -11.55 -5.89
N MET A 347 -8.68 -11.76 -6.71
CA MET A 347 -8.84 -11.77 -8.15
C MET A 347 -9.46 -13.09 -8.63
N VAL A 348 -10.21 -13.01 -9.71
CA VAL A 348 -10.82 -14.14 -10.39
C VAL A 348 -10.21 -14.29 -11.79
N GLN A 349 -9.89 -15.52 -12.18
CA GLN A 349 -9.38 -15.78 -13.52
C GLN A 349 -10.53 -15.89 -14.51
N GLY A 350 -10.50 -15.05 -15.55
CA GLY A 350 -11.58 -14.99 -16.55
C GLY A 350 -11.70 -16.25 -17.41
N GLU A 351 -10.60 -16.93 -17.65
CA GLU A 351 -10.52 -18.20 -18.34
C GLU A 351 -9.43 -19.05 -17.70
N LYS A 352 -9.82 -20.15 -17.06
CA LYS A 352 -8.89 -21.06 -16.38
C LYS A 352 -8.09 -21.83 -17.41
N LYS A 353 -6.82 -21.54 -17.50
CA LYS A 353 -5.84 -22.22 -18.38
C LYS A 353 -4.54 -22.39 -17.65
N ASP A 354 -3.89 -23.51 -17.88
CA ASP A 354 -2.57 -23.80 -17.35
C ASP A 354 -1.48 -23.38 -18.32
N GLY A 355 -0.43 -22.83 -17.78
CA GLY A 355 0.81 -22.44 -18.43
C GLY A 355 1.99 -23.17 -17.79
N VAL A 356 3.19 -22.71 -18.09
CA VAL A 356 4.43 -23.28 -17.56
C VAL A 356 5.09 -22.26 -16.62
N CYS A 357 5.52 -22.73 -15.46
CA CYS A 357 6.32 -21.91 -14.55
C CYS A 357 7.38 -22.78 -13.87
N GLU A 358 8.63 -22.38 -14.03
CA GLU A 358 9.77 -23.10 -13.47
C GLU A 358 10.75 -22.14 -12.82
N TRP A 359 11.44 -22.63 -11.79
CA TRP A 359 12.58 -21.96 -11.19
C TRP A 359 13.84 -22.73 -11.52
N TYR A 360 14.72 -22.14 -12.32
CA TYR A 360 16.06 -22.66 -12.58
C TYR A 360 17.00 -22.18 -11.47
N ASP A 361 17.44 -23.12 -10.66
CA ASP A 361 18.35 -22.89 -9.54
C ASP A 361 19.78 -22.79 -10.06
N ILE A 362 20.26 -21.56 -10.22
CA ILE A 362 21.59 -21.29 -10.77
C ILE A 362 22.36 -20.42 -9.78
N GLU A 363 23.28 -21.05 -9.05
CA GLU A 363 24.22 -20.37 -8.17
C GLU A 363 25.34 -19.69 -8.95
N GLY A 364 26.05 -18.78 -8.31
CA GLY A 364 27.23 -18.12 -8.85
C GLY A 364 27.66 -16.91 -8.05
N TYR A 365 28.69 -16.23 -8.51
CA TYR A 365 29.21 -15.03 -7.85
C TYR A 365 28.77 -13.77 -8.60
N ALA A 366 28.19 -12.81 -7.86
CA ALA A 366 27.71 -11.58 -8.46
C ALA A 366 28.82 -10.51 -8.58
N LEU A 367 28.94 -9.95 -9.78
CA LEU A 367 29.69 -8.71 -10.01
C LEU A 367 28.66 -7.59 -10.26
N ASP A 368 28.52 -6.66 -9.32
CA ASP A 368 27.46 -5.65 -9.34
C ASP A 368 26.09 -6.26 -9.66
N LYS A 369 25.71 -7.28 -8.89
CA LYS A 369 24.45 -8.05 -8.98
C LYS A 369 24.31 -8.95 -10.19
N TYR A 370 25.18 -8.86 -11.19
CA TYR A 370 25.19 -9.76 -12.35
C TYR A 370 25.94 -11.05 -12.02
N VAL A 371 25.28 -12.19 -12.23
CA VAL A 371 25.81 -13.54 -12.06
C VAL A 371 26.03 -14.14 -13.45
N ALA A 372 27.28 -14.40 -13.80
CA ALA A 372 27.66 -14.82 -15.14
C ALA A 372 27.04 -16.19 -15.52
N GLU A 373 26.99 -17.11 -14.56
CA GLU A 373 26.40 -18.45 -14.69
C GLU A 373 24.91 -18.39 -15.06
N GLN A 374 24.17 -17.44 -14.48
CA GLN A 374 22.76 -17.20 -14.82
C GLN A 374 22.61 -16.66 -16.26
N GLY A 375 23.51 -15.77 -16.66
CA GLY A 375 23.55 -15.23 -18.03
C GLY A 375 23.87 -16.29 -19.08
N GLU A 376 24.85 -17.16 -18.80
CA GLU A 376 25.23 -18.26 -19.67
C GLU A 376 24.08 -19.29 -19.80
N PHE A 377 23.49 -19.70 -18.67
CA PHE A 377 22.33 -20.59 -18.68
C PHE A 377 21.19 -20.02 -19.53
N LEU A 378 20.81 -18.76 -19.31
CA LEU A 378 19.76 -18.10 -20.09
C LEU A 378 20.10 -18.08 -21.58
N THR A 379 21.34 -17.74 -21.93
CA THR A 379 21.80 -17.67 -23.33
C THR A 379 21.67 -19.02 -24.01
N ASN A 380 22.08 -20.10 -23.35
CA ASN A 380 21.96 -21.46 -23.87
C ASN A 380 20.49 -21.88 -24.00
N LYS A 381 19.64 -21.54 -23.01
CA LYS A 381 18.20 -21.84 -23.05
C LYS A 381 17.52 -21.15 -24.24
N ILE A 382 17.75 -19.83 -24.40
CA ILE A 382 17.17 -19.06 -25.52
C ILE A 382 17.71 -19.55 -26.86
N LYS A 383 19.00 -19.91 -26.94
CA LYS A 383 19.60 -20.49 -28.17
C LYS A 383 18.88 -21.77 -28.60
N ASN A 384 18.59 -22.66 -27.65
CA ASN A 384 17.85 -23.89 -27.95
C ASN A 384 16.41 -23.56 -28.42
N MET A 385 15.75 -22.63 -27.75
CA MET A 385 14.39 -22.17 -28.16
C MET A 385 14.38 -21.53 -29.55
N ILE A 386 15.44 -20.82 -29.95
CA ILE A 386 15.59 -20.27 -31.31
C ILE A 386 15.72 -21.38 -32.34
N VAL A 387 16.43 -22.47 -32.02
CA VAL A 387 16.55 -23.64 -32.90
C VAL A 387 15.19 -24.31 -33.12
N GLU A 388 14.39 -24.41 -32.07
CA GLU A 388 13.04 -24.97 -32.12
C GLU A 388 12.04 -24.03 -32.82
N ASN A 389 12.17 -22.74 -32.59
CA ASN A 389 11.29 -21.70 -33.16
C ASN A 389 12.10 -20.47 -33.65
N PRO A 390 12.52 -20.46 -34.93
CA PRO A 390 13.28 -19.31 -35.50
C PRO A 390 12.51 -17.98 -35.51
N ASP A 391 11.20 -17.99 -35.34
CA ASP A 391 10.39 -16.76 -35.27
C ASP A 391 10.74 -15.91 -34.05
N ILE A 392 11.37 -16.45 -33.03
CA ILE A 392 11.83 -15.74 -31.84
C ILE A 392 12.75 -14.56 -32.21
N ILE A 393 13.62 -14.73 -33.21
CA ILE A 393 14.52 -13.68 -33.69
C ILE A 393 13.99 -12.88 -34.87
N ASN A 394 12.82 -13.24 -35.39
CA ASN A 394 12.22 -12.55 -36.54
C ASN A 394 11.77 -11.13 -36.16
N LYS A 395 12.52 -10.11 -36.60
CA LYS A 395 12.29 -8.71 -36.29
C LYS A 395 10.98 -8.12 -36.85
N GLN A 396 10.31 -8.81 -37.77
CA GLN A 396 9.02 -8.40 -38.34
C GLN A 396 7.82 -8.84 -37.49
N LYS A 397 8.04 -9.79 -36.58
CA LYS A 397 7.02 -10.31 -35.66
C LYS A 397 7.13 -9.62 -34.27
N LYS A 398 6.03 -9.68 -33.51
CA LYS A 398 6.03 -9.24 -32.12
C LYS A 398 7.01 -10.05 -31.28
N ASP A 399 7.50 -9.46 -30.20
CA ASP A 399 8.36 -10.15 -29.24
C ASP A 399 7.61 -11.34 -28.63
N ILE A 400 8.20 -12.53 -28.75
CA ILE A 400 7.71 -13.78 -28.15
C ILE A 400 8.26 -13.94 -26.74
N ILE A 401 9.49 -13.51 -26.51
CA ILE A 401 10.21 -13.65 -25.24
C ILE A 401 10.63 -12.29 -24.73
N TYR A 402 10.35 -12.03 -23.43
CA TYR A 402 10.96 -10.95 -22.68
C TYR A 402 11.95 -11.49 -21.65
N VAL A 403 13.05 -10.77 -21.49
CA VAL A 403 14.04 -10.99 -20.43
C VAL A 403 14.02 -9.81 -19.49
N ILE A 404 13.64 -10.07 -18.25
CA ILE A 404 13.37 -9.04 -17.25
C ILE A 404 14.30 -9.27 -16.05
N SER A 405 14.84 -8.20 -15.47
CA SER A 405 15.57 -8.26 -14.21
C SER A 405 15.16 -7.11 -13.29
N PRO A 406 15.25 -7.24 -11.96
CA PRO A 406 15.11 -6.13 -11.03
C PRO A 406 16.20 -5.07 -11.24
N PHE A 407 17.39 -5.47 -11.69
CA PHE A 407 18.60 -4.64 -11.68
C PHE A 407 19.01 -4.17 -13.07
N LYS A 408 19.33 -2.87 -13.18
CA LYS A 408 19.75 -2.25 -14.44
C LYS A 408 21.03 -2.89 -15.01
N ASN A 409 22.03 -3.16 -14.15
CA ASN A 409 23.28 -3.75 -14.61
C ASN A 409 23.07 -5.17 -15.11
N VAL A 410 22.26 -5.99 -14.42
CA VAL A 410 21.92 -7.35 -14.88
C VAL A 410 21.27 -7.29 -16.25
N ALA A 411 20.24 -6.48 -16.44
CA ALA A 411 19.58 -6.30 -17.73
C ALA A 411 20.55 -5.82 -18.84
N TYR A 412 21.49 -4.94 -18.50
CA TYR A 412 22.50 -4.47 -19.44
C TYR A 412 23.47 -5.56 -19.87
N GLN A 413 24.01 -6.34 -18.91
CA GLN A 413 24.92 -7.44 -19.24
C GLN A 413 24.20 -8.54 -20.05
N LEU A 414 22.99 -8.91 -19.64
CA LEU A 414 22.16 -9.85 -20.41
C LEU A 414 21.90 -9.38 -21.83
N SER A 415 21.67 -8.08 -22.04
CA SER A 415 21.47 -7.53 -23.38
C SER A 415 22.72 -7.69 -24.27
N LYS A 416 23.92 -7.58 -23.70
CA LYS A 416 25.18 -7.83 -24.41
C LYS A 416 25.39 -9.29 -24.73
N GLU A 417 25.15 -10.18 -23.75
CA GLU A 417 25.30 -11.63 -23.95
C GLU A 417 24.34 -12.14 -25.03
N LEU A 418 23.08 -11.79 -24.92
CA LEU A 418 22.04 -12.24 -25.86
C LEU A 418 22.15 -11.57 -27.24
N ASN A 419 22.86 -10.44 -27.34
CA ASN A 419 23.17 -9.85 -28.64
C ASN A 419 24.15 -10.73 -29.46
N LYS A 420 25.01 -11.53 -28.81
CA LYS A 420 25.93 -12.46 -29.49
C LYS A 420 25.19 -13.55 -30.28
N ILE A 421 23.95 -13.84 -29.90
CA ILE A 421 23.06 -14.81 -30.58
C ILE A 421 21.91 -14.11 -31.34
N GLU A 422 22.06 -12.82 -31.64
CA GLU A 422 21.12 -11.99 -32.39
C GLU A 422 19.72 -11.87 -31.78
N PHE A 423 19.56 -12.24 -30.51
CA PHE A 423 18.27 -12.18 -29.81
C PHE A 423 17.85 -10.77 -29.40
N THR A 424 18.83 -9.90 -29.06
CA THR A 424 18.52 -8.55 -28.58
C THR A 424 17.94 -7.68 -29.68
N ARG A 425 16.79 -7.10 -29.44
CA ARG A 425 16.12 -6.15 -30.34
C ARG A 425 16.31 -4.74 -29.85
N TYR A 426 16.52 -3.82 -30.77
CA TYR A 426 16.78 -2.41 -30.46
C TYR A 426 15.73 -1.49 -31.09
N ASP A 427 15.37 -0.43 -30.38
CA ASP A 427 14.58 0.66 -30.94
C ASP A 427 15.45 1.59 -31.82
N LYS A 428 14.80 2.60 -32.42
CA LYS A 428 15.49 3.60 -33.26
C LYS A 428 16.56 4.41 -32.52
N LYS A 429 16.58 4.38 -31.18
CA LYS A 429 17.54 5.07 -30.31
C LYS A 429 18.62 4.14 -29.77
N GLY A 430 18.65 2.90 -30.21
CA GLY A 430 19.62 1.88 -29.76
C GLY A 430 19.34 1.33 -28.35
N LYS A 431 18.12 1.46 -27.83
CA LYS A 431 17.72 0.84 -26.56
C LYS A 431 17.17 -0.56 -26.80
N PRO A 432 17.55 -1.56 -25.96
CA PRO A 432 16.94 -2.87 -26.00
C PRO A 432 15.42 -2.79 -25.76
N THR A 433 14.63 -3.53 -26.53
CA THR A 433 13.15 -3.54 -26.43
C THR A 433 12.60 -4.80 -25.79
N ASN A 434 13.30 -5.93 -25.91
CA ASN A 434 12.92 -7.24 -25.39
C ASN A 434 13.73 -7.67 -24.16
N ILE A 435 14.69 -6.87 -23.71
CA ILE A 435 15.48 -7.08 -22.50
C ILE A 435 15.51 -5.78 -21.69
N GLY A 436 15.28 -5.86 -20.38
CA GLY A 436 15.30 -4.66 -19.55
C GLY A 436 14.91 -4.89 -18.10
N THR A 437 14.70 -3.81 -17.39
CA THR A 437 14.20 -3.87 -16.01
C THR A 437 12.68 -4.01 -15.97
N VAL A 438 12.15 -4.44 -14.82
CA VAL A 438 10.72 -4.54 -14.57
C VAL A 438 9.97 -3.26 -14.97
N HIS A 439 10.53 -2.09 -14.68
CA HIS A 439 9.96 -0.78 -15.09
C HIS A 439 9.83 -0.61 -16.62
N THR A 440 10.74 -1.21 -17.40
CA THR A 440 10.72 -1.12 -18.87
C THR A 440 9.57 -1.91 -19.48
N PHE A 441 9.12 -2.94 -18.78
CA PHE A 441 8.09 -3.87 -19.27
C PHE A 441 6.71 -3.63 -18.66
N GLN A 442 6.55 -2.66 -17.80
CA GLN A 442 5.23 -2.31 -17.31
C GLN A 442 4.31 -1.92 -18.48
N GLY A 443 3.07 -2.40 -18.47
CA GLY A 443 2.13 -2.24 -19.59
C GLY A 443 2.37 -3.16 -20.80
N LYS A 444 3.51 -3.86 -20.89
CA LYS A 444 3.83 -4.81 -21.97
C LYS A 444 3.49 -6.24 -21.57
N GLU A 445 3.45 -7.14 -22.53
CA GLU A 445 3.19 -8.57 -22.33
C GLU A 445 3.84 -9.41 -23.45
N ALA A 446 4.27 -10.61 -23.10
CA ALA A 446 4.79 -11.60 -24.06
C ALA A 446 4.28 -13.00 -23.71
N PRO A 447 4.26 -13.94 -24.66
CA PRO A 447 4.00 -15.34 -24.36
C PRO A 447 4.93 -15.89 -23.28
N ILE A 448 6.23 -15.63 -23.37
CA ILE A 448 7.28 -16.20 -22.53
C ILE A 448 8.05 -15.07 -21.84
N VAL A 449 8.30 -15.22 -20.54
CA VAL A 449 9.12 -14.28 -19.76
C VAL A 449 10.16 -15.01 -18.94
N PHE A 450 11.41 -14.60 -19.08
CA PHE A 450 12.50 -14.96 -18.18
C PHE A 450 12.73 -13.85 -17.18
N PHE A 451 12.67 -14.16 -15.90
CA PHE A 451 12.94 -13.24 -14.80
C PHE A 451 14.26 -13.62 -14.14
N VAL A 452 15.32 -12.87 -14.47
CA VAL A 452 16.67 -13.12 -13.98
C VAL A 452 16.92 -12.29 -12.74
N LEU A 453 17.03 -12.96 -11.61
CA LEU A 453 17.12 -12.32 -10.31
C LEU A 453 18.49 -11.70 -10.05
N GLY A 454 19.58 -12.32 -10.56
CA GLY A 454 20.94 -11.88 -10.23
C GLY A 454 21.22 -11.98 -8.72
N ALA A 455 22.18 -11.20 -8.25
CA ALA A 455 22.62 -11.13 -6.85
C ALA A 455 23.21 -12.46 -6.32
N ASP A 456 23.97 -12.36 -5.23
CA ASP A 456 24.54 -13.48 -4.48
C ASP A 456 24.42 -13.21 -2.96
N LYS A 457 24.97 -14.11 -2.14
CA LYS A 457 24.97 -13.98 -0.66
C LYS A 457 25.61 -12.70 -0.13
N LYS A 458 26.41 -11.98 -0.94
CA LYS A 458 26.99 -10.67 -0.60
C LYS A 458 26.06 -9.51 -0.91
N CYS A 459 25.04 -9.75 -1.74
CA CYS A 459 24.09 -8.76 -2.23
C CYS A 459 22.69 -8.89 -1.59
N ILE A 460 22.56 -9.50 -0.40
CA ILE A 460 21.29 -9.78 0.30
C ILE A 460 20.39 -8.54 0.39
N GLY A 461 20.95 -7.36 0.69
CA GLY A 461 20.16 -6.12 0.74
C GLY A 461 19.50 -5.76 -0.59
N ALA A 462 20.18 -5.99 -1.70
CA ALA A 462 19.61 -5.77 -3.04
C ALA A 462 18.56 -6.83 -3.38
N ALA A 463 18.79 -8.10 -3.03
CA ALA A 463 17.83 -9.18 -3.21
C ALA A 463 16.55 -8.92 -2.40
N ASN A 464 16.67 -8.50 -1.14
CA ASN A 464 15.53 -8.14 -0.30
C ASN A 464 14.76 -6.92 -0.84
N TRP A 465 15.45 -5.92 -1.38
CA TRP A 465 14.80 -4.81 -2.07
C TRP A 465 13.98 -5.29 -3.27
N ALA A 466 14.47 -6.26 -4.03
CA ALA A 466 13.83 -6.74 -5.25
C ALA A 466 12.57 -7.60 -4.98
N VAL A 467 12.63 -8.46 -3.96
CA VAL A 467 11.59 -9.48 -3.71
C VAL A 467 11.32 -9.70 -2.21
N GLY A 468 11.58 -8.71 -1.36
CA GLY A 468 11.27 -8.76 0.07
C GLY A 468 9.76 -8.73 0.33
N THR A 469 9.35 -9.15 1.51
CA THR A 469 7.93 -9.23 1.94
C THR A 469 7.19 -7.90 1.74
N ASP A 470 7.84 -6.77 2.06
CA ASP A 470 7.23 -5.44 1.94
C ASP A 470 7.18 -4.90 0.51
N ASN A 471 7.73 -5.62 -0.48
CA ASN A 471 7.84 -5.15 -1.86
C ASN A 471 7.44 -6.21 -2.90
N PRO A 472 6.18 -6.67 -2.91
CA PRO A 472 5.71 -7.67 -3.88
C PRO A 472 5.62 -7.11 -5.31
N ASN A 473 5.69 -5.80 -5.49
CA ASN A 473 5.38 -5.10 -6.73
C ASN A 473 6.27 -5.53 -7.90
N ILE A 474 7.56 -5.76 -7.64
CA ILE A 474 8.53 -6.17 -8.67
C ILE A 474 8.20 -7.57 -9.20
N MET A 475 7.96 -8.54 -8.31
CA MET A 475 7.57 -9.90 -8.69
C MET A 475 6.19 -9.89 -9.37
N ASN A 476 5.22 -9.15 -8.81
CA ASN A 476 3.88 -9.02 -9.39
C ASN A 476 3.94 -8.50 -10.84
N VAL A 477 4.70 -7.44 -11.08
CA VAL A 477 4.84 -6.93 -12.46
C VAL A 477 5.55 -7.95 -13.34
N ALA A 478 6.63 -8.56 -12.89
CA ALA A 478 7.37 -9.53 -13.70
C ALA A 478 6.49 -10.73 -14.11
N VAL A 479 5.82 -11.36 -13.16
CA VAL A 479 4.99 -12.54 -13.42
C VAL A 479 3.78 -12.21 -14.28
N THR A 480 3.19 -11.02 -14.12
CA THR A 480 2.03 -10.59 -14.92
C THR A 480 2.39 -10.12 -16.34
N ARG A 481 3.68 -10.12 -16.71
CA ARG A 481 4.10 -9.90 -18.11
C ARG A 481 3.98 -11.17 -18.96
N ALA A 482 4.05 -12.36 -18.33
CA ALA A 482 3.94 -13.65 -18.99
C ALA A 482 2.48 -14.01 -19.26
N LYS A 483 2.18 -14.42 -20.48
CA LYS A 483 0.87 -14.98 -20.84
C LYS A 483 0.82 -16.47 -20.61
N GLU A 484 1.86 -17.17 -21.01
CA GLU A 484 1.90 -18.63 -21.13
C GLU A 484 2.98 -19.27 -20.28
N GLU A 485 4.20 -18.70 -20.29
CA GLU A 485 5.37 -19.30 -19.66
C GLU A 485 6.16 -18.25 -18.84
N PHE A 486 6.51 -18.59 -17.62
CA PHE A 486 7.30 -17.75 -16.74
C PHE A 486 8.43 -18.55 -16.11
N TYR A 487 9.66 -18.11 -16.33
CA TYR A 487 10.86 -18.76 -15.87
C TYR A 487 11.66 -17.85 -14.95
N ILE A 488 11.91 -18.30 -13.72
CA ILE A 488 12.76 -17.61 -12.75
C ILE A 488 14.15 -18.20 -12.83
N ILE A 489 15.19 -17.38 -12.90
CA ILE A 489 16.60 -17.80 -12.89
C ILE A 489 17.29 -17.11 -11.72
N GLY A 490 17.82 -17.87 -10.76
CA GLY A 490 18.49 -17.35 -9.58
C GLY A 490 18.85 -18.42 -8.57
N ASP A 491 19.73 -18.12 -7.63
CA ASP A 491 20.11 -18.97 -6.50
C ASP A 491 18.89 -19.14 -5.56
N LYS A 492 18.18 -20.25 -5.70
CA LYS A 492 16.94 -20.53 -4.98
C LYS A 492 17.16 -20.59 -3.47
N GLU A 493 18.27 -21.19 -3.02
CA GLU A 493 18.58 -21.30 -1.59
C GLU A 493 18.80 -19.92 -0.98
N MET A 494 19.58 -19.07 -1.63
CA MET A 494 19.83 -17.70 -1.18
C MET A 494 18.53 -16.89 -1.11
N TYR A 495 17.68 -16.96 -2.14
CA TYR A 495 16.42 -16.23 -2.16
C TYR A 495 15.40 -16.73 -1.11
N LEU A 496 15.35 -18.04 -0.83
CA LEU A 496 14.55 -18.60 0.25
C LEU A 496 15.07 -18.16 1.63
N SER A 497 16.40 -17.99 1.79
CA SER A 497 17.00 -17.51 3.04
C SER A 497 16.58 -16.09 3.45
N LEU A 498 16.02 -15.30 2.53
CA LEU A 498 15.45 -13.97 2.82
C LEU A 498 14.19 -14.04 3.69
N ASN A 499 13.59 -15.23 3.85
CA ASN A 499 12.30 -15.43 4.54
C ASN A 499 11.18 -14.50 4.02
N SER A 500 11.24 -14.16 2.75
CA SER A 500 10.25 -13.31 2.09
C SER A 500 8.99 -14.11 1.77
N ASP A 501 7.82 -13.63 2.20
CA ASP A 501 6.53 -14.22 1.83
C ASP A 501 6.33 -14.25 0.32
N VAL A 502 6.84 -13.24 -0.39
CA VAL A 502 6.80 -13.17 -1.87
C VAL A 502 7.49 -14.37 -2.51
N ILE A 503 8.69 -14.71 -2.03
CA ILE A 503 9.46 -15.86 -2.55
C ILE A 503 8.86 -17.18 -2.08
N ASN A 504 8.53 -17.28 -0.80
CA ASN A 504 7.99 -18.50 -0.19
C ASN A 504 6.67 -18.92 -0.85
N ASP A 505 5.76 -17.98 -1.04
CA ASP A 505 4.47 -18.25 -1.69
C ASP A 505 4.66 -18.55 -3.18
N THR A 506 5.56 -17.84 -3.87
CA THR A 506 5.89 -18.13 -5.28
C THR A 506 6.41 -19.54 -5.45
N CYS A 507 7.38 -19.98 -4.64
CA CYS A 507 7.93 -21.34 -4.71
C CYS A 507 6.87 -22.40 -4.44
N LYS A 508 6.06 -22.24 -3.37
CA LYS A 508 4.99 -23.18 -3.03
C LYS A 508 3.96 -23.34 -4.16
N ILE A 509 3.59 -22.24 -4.81
CA ILE A 509 2.62 -22.26 -5.91
C ILE A 509 3.20 -22.97 -7.12
N ILE A 510 4.46 -22.69 -7.48
CA ILE A 510 5.15 -23.37 -8.60
C ILE A 510 5.25 -24.88 -8.33
N GLU A 511 5.70 -25.28 -7.15
CA GLU A 511 5.86 -26.68 -6.77
C GLU A 511 4.52 -27.42 -6.81
N LYS A 512 3.48 -26.84 -6.23
CA LYS A 512 2.12 -27.41 -6.25
C LYS A 512 1.58 -27.56 -7.66
N HIS A 513 1.78 -26.57 -8.52
CA HIS A 513 1.32 -26.61 -9.91
C HIS A 513 2.04 -27.71 -10.69
N ASN A 514 3.36 -27.80 -10.57
CA ASN A 514 4.17 -28.77 -11.30
C ASN A 514 3.90 -30.22 -10.82
N MET A 515 3.60 -30.43 -9.53
CA MET A 515 3.14 -31.75 -9.04
C MET A 515 1.81 -32.16 -9.67
N ASN A 516 0.87 -31.23 -9.82
CA ASN A 516 -0.45 -31.52 -10.40
C ASN A 516 -0.42 -31.75 -11.92
N THR A 517 0.54 -31.15 -12.63
CA THR A 517 0.68 -31.31 -14.09
C THR A 517 1.54 -32.53 -14.47
N SER A 518 2.24 -33.13 -13.50
CA SER A 518 3.05 -34.34 -13.71
C SER A 518 2.25 -35.64 -13.47
N LEU A 519 1.03 -35.55 -12.98
CA LEU A 519 0.06 -36.62 -12.81
C LEU A 519 -0.90 -36.71 -14.01
#